data_7f8079e54f0177f543849e3190bf4a08
#
_entry.id   7f8079e54f0177f543849e3190bf4a08
#
_cell.length_a   1.000
_cell.length_b   1.000
_cell.length_c   1.000
_cell.angle_alpha   90.00
_cell.angle_beta   90.00
_cell.angle_gamma   90.00
#
_symmetry.space_group_name_H-M   'P 1'
#
loop_
_entity.id
_entity.type
_entity.pdbx_description
1 polymer ?
#
loop_
_entity_poly.entity_id
_entity_poly.type
_entity_poly.pdbx_seq_one_letter_code
_entity_poly.pdbx_strand_id
1 'polypeptide(L)'
;MKRAILLSLSSCVLFGMAAAPVLGQHQHEGDVIIGRSTSSQLLIEADLDEIRPLEAVNGLLKGWAGEEPGFEALMEDEPDEGFYRLAPGAQIWLEAISLDPALKVHNPLNPLLVIDSPGDQLFLGDHELHDHVIWHVDSLDAGFNPLQTVWYGTFKLVDKGTTAYADSDPFTLGFTNVPEPGTLGLLFLGSWAAFRRRKTVRG
;
A
#
# COMPACT_ATOMS: atom_id res chain seq x y z
N MET A 1 -33.32 -69.38 -34.34
CA MET A 1 -33.54 -68.61 -33.09
C MET A 1 -32.28 -67.77 -32.76
N LYS A 2 -32.29 -66.51 -33.14
CA LYS A 2 -31.18 -65.61 -32.89
C LYS A 2 -31.63 -64.57 -31.82
N ARG A 3 -31.03 -64.61 -30.66
CA ARG A 3 -31.28 -63.63 -29.55
C ARG A 3 -30.39 -62.38 -29.76
N ALA A 4 -31.01 -61.22 -29.91
CA ALA A 4 -30.36 -59.94 -29.92
C ALA A 4 -30.21 -59.44 -28.47
N ILE A 5 -28.99 -59.11 -28.10
CA ILE A 5 -28.66 -58.47 -26.81
C ILE A 5 -28.65 -56.97 -27.06
N LEU A 6 -29.59 -56.26 -26.43
CA LEU A 6 -29.58 -54.79 -26.37
C LEU A 6 -28.60 -54.35 -25.26
N LEU A 7 -27.51 -53.65 -25.61
CA LEU A 7 -26.66 -52.93 -24.68
C LEU A 7 -27.22 -51.54 -24.52
N SER A 8 -27.68 -51.23 -23.30
CA SER A 8 -28.07 -49.90 -22.87
C SER A 8 -26.81 -49.12 -22.45
N LEU A 9 -26.42 -48.11 -23.23
CA LEU A 9 -25.42 -47.14 -22.83
C LEU A 9 -26.09 -46.07 -21.94
N SER A 10 -25.80 -46.16 -20.64
CA SER A 10 -26.17 -45.11 -19.68
C SER A 10 -25.13 -43.99 -19.75
N SER A 11 -25.49 -42.85 -20.33
CA SER A 11 -24.63 -41.65 -20.43
C SER A 11 -24.70 -40.88 -19.11
N CYS A 12 -23.66 -41.03 -18.27
CA CYS A 12 -23.47 -40.19 -17.09
C CYS A 12 -22.97 -38.80 -17.53
N VAL A 13 -23.87 -37.83 -17.54
CA VAL A 13 -23.49 -36.41 -17.69
C VAL A 13 -22.96 -35.93 -16.35
N LEU A 14 -21.65 -35.83 -16.23
CA LEU A 14 -21.00 -35.11 -15.12
C LEU A 14 -21.21 -33.61 -15.34
N PHE A 15 -22.09 -32.99 -14.55
CA PHE A 15 -22.14 -31.56 -14.38
C PHE A 15 -20.88 -31.15 -13.59
N GLY A 16 -19.87 -30.67 -14.29
CA GLY A 16 -18.76 -29.98 -13.71
C GLY A 16 -19.24 -28.62 -13.17
N MET A 17 -19.44 -28.50 -11.86
CA MET A 17 -19.55 -27.20 -11.21
C MET A 17 -18.20 -26.52 -11.37
N ALA A 18 -18.11 -25.56 -12.30
CA ALA A 18 -17.03 -24.63 -12.35
C ALA A 18 -17.15 -23.77 -11.07
N ALA A 19 -16.25 -24.01 -10.10
CA ALA A 19 -16.04 -23.07 -9.01
C ALA A 19 -15.58 -21.76 -9.64
N ALA A 20 -16.39 -20.71 -9.52
CA ALA A 20 -15.95 -19.37 -9.84
C ALA A 20 -14.70 -19.07 -8.99
N PRO A 21 -13.64 -18.51 -9.56
CA PRO A 21 -12.54 -18.05 -8.74
C PRO A 21 -13.12 -17.01 -7.76
N VAL A 22 -13.05 -17.30 -6.48
CA VAL A 22 -13.16 -16.27 -5.46
C VAL A 22 -11.97 -15.37 -5.76
N LEU A 23 -12.23 -14.16 -6.25
CA LEU A 23 -11.25 -13.08 -6.28
C LEU A 23 -11.01 -12.77 -4.81
N GLY A 24 -10.02 -13.47 -4.20
CA GLY A 24 -9.49 -13.07 -2.93
C GLY A 24 -8.98 -11.66 -3.13
N GLN A 25 -9.50 -10.70 -2.40
CA GLN A 25 -8.82 -9.42 -2.24
C GLN A 25 -7.45 -9.80 -1.66
N HIS A 26 -6.41 -9.52 -2.42
CA HIS A 26 -5.05 -9.67 -1.94
C HIS A 26 -4.85 -8.51 -0.97
N GLN A 27 -4.67 -8.83 0.31
CA GLN A 27 -4.06 -7.92 1.26
C GLN A 27 -2.69 -7.59 0.68
N HIS A 28 -2.44 -6.32 0.37
CA HIS A 28 -1.14 -5.91 -0.17
C HIS A 28 -0.13 -6.00 0.96
N GLU A 29 0.91 -6.79 0.74
CA GLU A 29 2.02 -6.92 1.68
C GLU A 29 2.70 -5.53 1.79
N GLY A 30 2.62 -4.91 2.98
CA GLY A 30 3.22 -3.59 3.23
C GLY A 30 2.23 -2.44 3.48
N ASP A 31 0.91 -2.64 3.24
CA ASP A 31 -0.10 -1.61 3.53
C ASP A 31 -0.34 -1.42 5.04
N VAL A 32 -0.85 -0.25 5.39
CA VAL A 32 -1.33 0.07 6.73
C VAL A 32 -2.75 -0.44 6.88
N ILE A 33 -2.96 -1.50 7.66
CA ILE A 33 -4.28 -2.04 7.94
C ILE A 33 -4.94 -1.22 9.04
N ILE A 34 -6.17 -0.82 8.80
CA ILE A 34 -6.95 0.05 9.70
C ILE A 34 -8.15 -0.69 10.27
N GLY A 35 -8.23 -0.71 11.58
CA GLY A 35 -9.37 -1.25 12.32
C GLY A 35 -9.68 -0.42 13.55
N ARG A 36 -10.37 -1.03 14.52
CA ARG A 36 -10.71 -0.41 15.80
C ARG A 36 -10.52 -1.36 16.96
N SER A 37 -10.30 -0.82 18.14
CA SER A 37 -10.34 -1.55 19.41
C SER A 37 -11.78 -1.82 19.86
N THR A 38 -11.92 -2.64 20.91
CA THR A 38 -13.20 -2.81 21.64
C THR A 38 -13.70 -1.52 22.28
N SER A 39 -12.80 -0.59 22.60
CA SER A 39 -13.14 0.73 23.18
C SER A 39 -13.44 1.79 22.12
N SER A 40 -13.61 1.40 20.86
CA SER A 40 -13.89 2.31 19.74
C SER A 40 -12.79 3.34 19.47
N GLN A 41 -11.53 2.99 19.70
CA GLN A 41 -10.36 3.75 19.23
C GLN A 41 -9.91 3.18 17.89
N LEU A 42 -9.53 4.02 16.95
CA LEU A 42 -8.86 3.61 15.71
C LEU A 42 -7.51 2.97 16.04
N LEU A 43 -7.23 1.85 15.38
CA LEU A 43 -5.98 1.11 15.48
C LEU A 43 -5.39 0.92 14.09
N ILE A 44 -4.07 0.73 14.04
CA ILE A 44 -3.36 0.35 12.83
C ILE A 44 -2.52 -0.90 13.09
N GLU A 45 -2.31 -1.67 12.03
CA GLU A 45 -1.28 -2.70 11.93
C GLU A 45 -0.43 -2.42 10.69
N ALA A 46 0.88 -2.28 10.88
CA ALA A 46 1.86 -2.02 9.81
C ALA A 46 3.28 -2.29 10.31
N ASP A 47 4.21 -2.56 9.38
CA ASP A 47 5.64 -2.50 9.68
C ASP A 47 6.09 -1.03 9.71
N LEU A 48 6.17 -0.47 10.91
CA LEU A 48 6.58 0.92 11.13
C LEU A 48 8.10 1.13 11.12
N ASP A 49 8.88 0.06 11.21
CA ASP A 49 10.35 0.10 11.13
C ASP A 49 10.86 0.10 9.69
N GLU A 50 10.00 -0.25 8.74
CA GLU A 50 10.32 -0.26 7.32
C GLU A 50 10.53 1.16 6.79
N ILE A 51 11.66 1.38 6.05
CA ILE A 51 11.92 2.61 5.31
C ILE A 51 11.64 2.33 3.83
N ARG A 52 10.56 2.89 3.31
CA ARG A 52 10.02 2.61 1.98
C ARG A 52 10.75 3.39 0.89
N PRO A 53 11.18 2.74 -0.19
CA PRO A 53 11.86 3.41 -1.28
C PRO A 53 10.87 4.26 -2.10
N LEU A 54 11.29 5.47 -2.48
CA LEU A 54 10.61 6.32 -3.43
C LEU A 54 11.35 6.32 -4.76
N GLU A 55 10.62 6.37 -5.86
CA GLU A 55 11.17 6.43 -7.21
C GLU A 55 11.36 7.88 -7.67
N ALA A 56 12.40 8.12 -8.48
CA ALA A 56 12.64 9.45 -9.05
C ALA A 56 11.53 9.84 -10.04
N VAL A 57 10.91 11.00 -9.83
CA VAL A 57 9.85 11.54 -10.68
C VAL A 57 10.25 12.89 -11.27
N ASN A 58 9.80 13.15 -12.52
CA ASN A 58 10.13 14.39 -13.24
C ASN A 58 8.95 14.85 -14.12
N GLY A 59 7.74 14.81 -13.58
CA GLY A 59 6.51 15.24 -14.23
C GLY A 59 5.93 16.50 -13.56
N LEU A 60 4.67 16.41 -13.18
CA LEU A 60 3.98 17.37 -12.33
C LEU A 60 4.66 17.49 -10.96
N LEU A 61 5.00 16.35 -10.36
CA LEU A 61 5.80 16.24 -9.16
C LEU A 61 7.28 16.21 -9.55
N LYS A 62 8.15 16.79 -8.71
CA LYS A 62 9.60 16.86 -8.90
C LYS A 62 10.30 16.30 -7.67
N GLY A 63 11.22 15.38 -7.88
CA GLY A 63 11.95 14.73 -6.80
C GLY A 63 11.73 13.22 -6.78
N TRP A 64 11.13 12.69 -5.71
CA TRP A 64 10.89 11.25 -5.56
C TRP A 64 9.47 11.03 -5.04
N ALA A 65 8.79 10.03 -5.60
CA ALA A 65 7.43 9.69 -5.18
C ALA A 65 7.19 8.17 -5.21
N GLY A 66 6.19 7.73 -4.46
CA GLY A 66 5.72 6.36 -4.40
C GLY A 66 4.30 6.31 -3.86
N GLU A 67 3.63 5.17 -4.03
CA GLU A 67 2.25 4.94 -3.59
C GLU A 67 2.19 4.01 -2.38
N GLU A 68 3.34 3.45 -1.96
CA GLU A 68 3.43 2.57 -0.79
C GLU A 68 3.96 3.31 0.46
N PRO A 69 3.36 3.02 1.63
CA PRO A 69 2.26 2.09 1.85
C PRO A 69 0.93 2.71 1.44
N GLY A 70 -0.01 1.84 1.01
CA GLY A 70 -1.42 2.18 0.94
C GLY A 70 -2.09 2.06 2.31
N PHE A 71 -3.41 2.23 2.32
CA PHE A 71 -4.26 2.08 3.50
C PHE A 71 -5.43 1.16 3.18
N GLU A 72 -5.64 0.13 4.00
CA GLU A 72 -6.70 -0.84 3.81
C GLU A 72 -7.50 -1.05 5.10
N ALA A 73 -8.83 -1.15 4.99
CA ALA A 73 -9.66 -1.52 6.12
C ALA A 73 -9.51 -3.01 6.44
N LEU A 74 -9.44 -3.36 7.74
CA LEU A 74 -9.44 -4.74 8.20
C LEU A 74 -10.66 -5.48 7.65
N MET A 75 -10.43 -6.62 6.98
CA MET A 75 -11.47 -7.38 6.27
C MET A 75 -12.25 -8.32 7.18
N GLU A 76 -11.63 -8.87 8.21
CA GLU A 76 -12.21 -9.80 9.18
C GLU A 76 -11.85 -9.38 10.60
N ASP A 77 -12.77 -9.62 11.57
CA ASP A 77 -12.48 -9.32 12.95
C ASP A 77 -11.44 -10.29 13.51
N GLU A 78 -10.49 -9.81 14.29
CA GLU A 78 -9.43 -10.54 14.99
C GLU A 78 -9.59 -10.39 16.51
N PRO A 79 -10.59 -11.07 17.11
CA PRO A 79 -10.96 -10.86 18.51
C PRO A 79 -9.86 -11.21 19.51
N ASP A 80 -9.00 -12.16 19.17
CA ASP A 80 -7.88 -12.60 20.01
C ASP A 80 -6.80 -11.50 20.13
N GLU A 81 -6.73 -10.61 19.12
CA GLU A 81 -5.84 -9.46 19.08
C GLU A 81 -6.51 -8.17 19.52
N GLY A 82 -7.83 -8.21 19.71
CA GLY A 82 -8.62 -7.04 20.06
C GLY A 82 -8.80 -6.05 18.89
N PHE A 83 -8.62 -6.54 17.66
CA PHE A 83 -8.66 -5.76 16.44
C PHE A 83 -9.94 -6.09 15.65
N TYR A 84 -10.73 -5.08 15.34
CA TYR A 84 -12.06 -5.24 14.75
C TYR A 84 -12.24 -4.36 13.54
N ARG A 85 -13.05 -4.83 12.59
CA ARG A 85 -13.41 -4.06 11.40
C ARG A 85 -14.06 -2.74 11.75
N LEU A 86 -13.90 -1.78 10.88
CA LEU A 86 -14.65 -0.53 10.93
C LEU A 86 -16.14 -0.79 10.69
N ALA A 87 -17.01 -0.02 11.33
CA ALA A 87 -18.45 -0.11 11.11
C ALA A 87 -18.90 0.85 10.00
N PRO A 88 -20.03 0.53 9.31
CA PRO A 88 -20.65 1.45 8.36
C PRO A 88 -20.89 2.83 8.98
N GLY A 89 -20.53 3.87 8.24
CA GLY A 89 -20.60 5.26 8.68
C GLY A 89 -19.28 5.84 9.16
N ALA A 90 -18.20 5.05 9.26
CA ALA A 90 -16.85 5.58 9.44
C ALA A 90 -16.42 6.40 8.23
N GLN A 91 -15.66 7.47 8.48
CA GLN A 91 -14.98 8.30 7.48
C GLN A 91 -13.56 8.58 7.96
N ILE A 92 -12.61 7.86 7.41
CA ILE A 92 -11.23 7.84 7.90
C ILE A 92 -10.40 8.90 7.17
N TRP A 93 -9.69 9.69 7.97
CA TRP A 93 -8.80 10.74 7.53
C TRP A 93 -7.41 10.53 8.10
N LEU A 94 -6.40 10.76 7.26
CA LEU A 94 -5.00 10.85 7.68
C LEU A 94 -4.72 12.30 8.11
N GLU A 95 -4.22 12.51 9.32
CA GLU A 95 -3.80 13.82 9.81
C GLU A 95 -2.30 13.82 10.09
N ALA A 96 -1.59 14.81 9.56
CA ALA A 96 -0.18 15.00 9.89
C ALA A 96 -0.01 15.62 11.29
N ILE A 97 0.85 15.01 12.09
CA ILE A 97 1.32 15.57 13.37
C ILE A 97 2.64 16.30 13.15
N SER A 98 3.55 15.69 12.37
CA SER A 98 4.81 16.31 11.95
C SER A 98 5.27 15.71 10.62
N LEU A 99 5.98 16.51 9.84
CA LEU A 99 6.59 16.12 8.59
C LEU A 99 8.02 16.65 8.53
N ASP A 100 8.94 15.81 8.03
CA ASP A 100 10.24 16.32 7.60
C ASP A 100 10.06 17.33 6.46
N PRO A 101 10.90 18.37 6.39
CA PRO A 101 10.86 19.32 5.28
C PRO A 101 10.90 18.61 3.92
N ALA A 102 10.13 19.09 2.97
CA ALA A 102 9.94 18.55 1.63
C ALA A 102 9.13 17.24 1.52
N LEU A 103 8.83 16.54 2.61
CA LEU A 103 7.89 15.41 2.58
C LEU A 103 6.45 15.93 2.49
N LYS A 104 5.71 15.42 1.50
CA LYS A 104 4.30 15.75 1.24
C LYS A 104 3.50 14.50 0.97
N VAL A 105 2.19 14.55 1.20
CA VAL A 105 1.26 13.46 0.88
C VAL A 105 0.16 14.01 -0.01
N HIS A 106 0.00 13.48 -1.22
CA HIS A 106 -1.00 13.96 -2.16
C HIS A 106 -2.13 12.96 -2.35
N ASN A 107 -3.32 13.47 -2.62
CA ASN A 107 -4.42 12.65 -3.11
C ASN A 107 -4.14 12.24 -4.57
N PRO A 108 -4.23 10.96 -4.93
CA PRO A 108 -3.91 10.48 -6.27
C PRO A 108 -4.89 10.99 -7.34
N LEU A 109 -6.15 11.23 -6.97
CA LEU A 109 -7.18 11.72 -7.87
C LEU A 109 -7.16 13.25 -8.01
N ASN A 110 -6.63 13.95 -7.01
CA ASN A 110 -6.51 15.42 -7.02
C ASN A 110 -5.21 15.85 -6.32
N PRO A 111 -4.07 15.92 -7.03
CA PRO A 111 -2.77 16.26 -6.43
C PRO A 111 -2.68 17.66 -5.81
N LEU A 112 -3.71 18.50 -5.96
CA LEU A 112 -3.83 19.79 -5.27
C LEU A 112 -4.31 19.63 -3.81
N LEU A 113 -4.92 18.50 -3.48
CA LEU A 113 -5.19 18.13 -2.08
C LEU A 113 -3.94 17.49 -1.53
N VAL A 114 -3.24 18.21 -0.66
CA VAL A 114 -1.93 17.86 -0.15
C VAL A 114 -1.88 18.04 1.37
N ILE A 115 -1.20 17.12 2.04
CA ILE A 115 -0.68 17.28 3.39
C ILE A 115 0.76 17.77 3.24
N ASP A 116 1.06 18.99 3.64
CA ASP A 116 2.40 19.57 3.63
C ASP A 116 2.76 20.27 4.95
N SER A 117 1.83 20.30 5.90
CA SER A 117 1.97 20.97 7.19
C SER A 117 1.30 20.18 8.32
N PRO A 118 1.79 20.28 9.56
CA PRO A 118 1.12 19.71 10.73
C PRO A 118 -0.33 20.22 10.86
N GLY A 119 -1.27 19.28 11.08
CA GLY A 119 -2.70 19.53 11.17
C GLY A 119 -3.45 19.43 9.84
N ASP A 120 -2.75 19.34 8.72
CA ASP A 120 -3.38 19.02 7.44
C ASP A 120 -3.94 17.61 7.43
N GLN A 121 -5.03 17.43 6.70
CA GLN A 121 -5.77 16.18 6.67
C GLN A 121 -6.15 15.77 5.25
N LEU A 122 -6.09 14.46 4.99
CA LEU A 122 -6.50 13.86 3.73
C LEU A 122 -7.54 12.77 3.99
N PHE A 123 -8.64 12.77 3.24
CA PHE A 123 -9.64 11.71 3.28
C PHE A 123 -9.09 10.45 2.63
N LEU A 124 -9.10 9.32 3.36
CA LEU A 124 -8.67 8.02 2.87
C LEU A 124 -9.86 7.17 2.36
N GLY A 125 -11.01 7.26 2.99
CA GLY A 125 -12.17 6.46 2.60
C GLY A 125 -13.14 6.19 3.74
N ASP A 126 -14.08 5.28 3.49
CA ASP A 126 -15.07 4.82 4.44
C ASP A 126 -14.65 3.52 5.15
N HIS A 127 -15.59 2.78 5.71
CA HIS A 127 -15.36 1.53 6.45
C HIS A 127 -14.85 0.35 5.60
N GLU A 128 -14.84 0.47 4.28
CA GLU A 128 -14.33 -0.51 3.31
C GLU A 128 -13.17 0.07 2.49
N LEU A 129 -12.48 1.08 3.06
CA LEU A 129 -11.41 1.77 2.34
C LEU A 129 -10.30 0.81 1.87
N HIS A 130 -9.81 1.10 0.68
CA HIS A 130 -8.57 0.61 0.11
C HIS A 130 -8.08 1.74 -0.79
N ASP A 131 -7.15 2.53 -0.31
CA ASP A 131 -6.67 3.73 -1.01
C ASP A 131 -5.15 3.86 -0.91
N HIS A 132 -4.56 4.32 -2.00
CA HIS A 132 -3.14 4.63 -2.06
C HIS A 132 -2.98 6.14 -2.20
N VAL A 133 -2.24 6.74 -1.30
CA VAL A 133 -1.82 8.14 -1.39
C VAL A 133 -0.51 8.24 -2.17
N ILE A 134 -0.14 9.42 -2.62
CA ILE A 134 1.19 9.64 -3.22
C ILE A 134 2.09 10.27 -2.16
N TRP A 135 3.04 9.49 -1.68
CA TRP A 135 4.15 9.97 -0.85
C TRP A 135 5.15 10.68 -1.75
N HIS A 136 5.54 11.91 -1.42
CA HIS A 136 6.36 12.72 -2.29
C HIS A 136 7.41 13.51 -1.50
N VAL A 137 8.66 13.40 -1.90
CA VAL A 137 9.74 14.28 -1.47
C VAL A 137 9.98 15.31 -2.57
N ASP A 138 9.52 16.54 -2.35
CA ASP A 138 9.54 17.62 -3.33
C ASP A 138 10.92 18.29 -3.38
N SER A 139 11.68 18.02 -4.44
CA SER A 139 13.01 18.59 -4.63
C SER A 139 13.02 20.10 -4.92
N LEU A 140 11.85 20.72 -5.14
CA LEU A 140 11.69 22.15 -5.33
C LEU A 140 11.27 22.87 -4.05
N ASP A 141 10.94 22.13 -2.98
CA ASP A 141 10.58 22.72 -1.71
C ASP A 141 11.76 23.48 -1.10
N ALA A 142 11.47 24.63 -0.47
CA ALA A 142 12.50 25.46 0.17
C ALA A 142 13.23 24.76 1.33
N GLY A 143 12.58 23.76 1.95
CA GLY A 143 13.15 22.95 3.01
C GLY A 143 13.92 21.70 2.51
N PHE A 144 13.96 21.46 1.20
CA PHE A 144 14.64 20.30 0.64
C PHE A 144 16.15 20.35 0.90
N ASN A 145 16.68 19.27 1.49
CA ASN A 145 18.11 19.09 1.69
C ASN A 145 18.64 17.97 0.78
N PRO A 146 19.48 18.27 -0.23
CA PRO A 146 19.99 17.27 -1.16
C PRO A 146 20.94 16.22 -0.53
N LEU A 147 21.37 16.42 0.71
CA LEU A 147 22.18 15.45 1.46
C LEU A 147 21.34 14.52 2.35
N GLN A 148 20.06 14.83 2.52
CA GLN A 148 19.13 13.97 3.25
C GLN A 148 18.69 12.83 2.32
N THR A 149 18.72 11.61 2.82
CA THR A 149 18.33 10.41 2.06
C THR A 149 17.16 9.68 2.68
N VAL A 150 16.72 10.07 3.87
CA VAL A 150 15.56 9.50 4.56
C VAL A 150 14.71 10.64 5.12
N TRP A 151 13.40 10.55 4.93
CA TRP A 151 12.40 11.49 5.42
C TRP A 151 11.35 10.76 6.25
N TYR A 152 10.86 11.40 7.29
CA TYR A 152 9.86 10.86 8.20
C TYR A 152 8.64 11.76 8.27
N GLY A 153 7.48 11.13 8.33
CA GLY A 153 6.21 11.77 8.66
C GLY A 153 5.55 11.05 9.83
N THR A 154 5.08 11.81 10.82
CA THR A 154 4.26 11.28 11.91
C THR A 154 2.82 11.67 11.69
N PHE A 155 1.93 10.70 11.76
CA PHE A 155 0.52 10.82 11.43
C PHE A 155 -0.34 10.23 12.55
N LYS A 156 -1.63 10.50 12.49
CA LYS A 156 -2.70 9.76 13.17
C LYS A 156 -3.89 9.61 12.24
N LEU A 157 -4.76 8.66 12.56
CA LEU A 157 -6.06 8.52 11.92
C LEU A 157 -7.14 9.21 12.74
N VAL A 158 -8.07 9.87 12.04
CA VAL A 158 -9.21 10.57 12.61
C VAL A 158 -10.49 10.09 11.94
N ASP A 159 -11.52 9.78 12.71
CA ASP A 159 -12.85 9.48 12.18
C ASP A 159 -13.73 10.74 12.19
N LYS A 160 -14.22 11.14 11.02
CA LYS A 160 -15.19 12.23 10.86
C LYS A 160 -16.56 11.75 10.43
N GLY A 161 -16.78 10.44 10.50
CA GLY A 161 -18.06 9.83 10.21
C GLY A 161 -19.07 9.88 11.37
N THR A 162 -20.05 9.01 11.29
CA THR A 162 -21.09 8.89 12.33
C THR A 162 -20.72 7.89 13.42
N THR A 163 -19.65 7.13 13.25
CA THR A 163 -19.13 6.14 14.21
C THR A 163 -18.43 6.81 15.40
N ALA A 164 -17.88 8.01 15.19
CA ALA A 164 -17.21 8.83 16.21
C ALA A 164 -16.13 8.06 16.98
N TYR A 165 -15.30 7.28 16.27
CA TYR A 165 -14.16 6.62 16.88
C TYR A 165 -13.17 7.62 17.46
N ALA A 166 -12.53 7.27 18.56
CA ALA A 166 -11.38 8.02 19.05
C ALA A 166 -10.22 7.90 18.06
N ASP A 167 -9.41 8.95 17.96
CA ASP A 167 -8.23 8.99 17.10
C ASP A 167 -7.28 7.81 17.39
N SER A 168 -6.52 7.38 16.41
CA SER A 168 -5.45 6.41 16.63
C SER A 168 -4.32 7.00 17.46
N ASP A 169 -3.48 6.13 18.02
CA ASP A 169 -2.18 6.55 18.48
C ASP A 169 -1.35 7.09 17.30
N PRO A 170 -0.42 8.04 17.54
CA PRO A 170 0.49 8.51 16.51
C PRO A 170 1.39 7.38 15.98
N PHE A 171 1.62 7.36 14.66
CA PHE A 171 2.54 6.45 14.00
C PHE A 171 3.45 7.20 13.03
N THR A 172 4.66 6.69 12.82
CA THR A 172 5.66 7.32 11.96
C THR A 172 6.01 6.41 10.79
N LEU A 173 6.02 6.96 9.59
CA LEU A 173 6.44 6.29 8.37
C LEU A 173 7.73 6.91 7.85
N GLY A 174 8.64 6.06 7.36
CA GLY A 174 9.93 6.45 6.81
C GLY A 174 10.01 6.21 5.31
N PHE A 175 10.65 7.13 4.57
CA PHE A 175 10.81 7.07 3.13
C PHE A 175 12.25 7.36 2.72
N THR A 176 12.75 6.72 1.66
CA THR A 176 14.11 6.91 1.17
C THR A 176 14.16 7.07 -0.35
N ASN A 177 15.09 7.87 -0.84
CA ASN A 177 15.40 7.99 -2.26
C ASN A 177 16.56 7.08 -2.70
N VAL A 178 17.05 6.23 -1.81
CA VAL A 178 18.13 5.28 -2.10
C VAL A 178 17.52 3.94 -2.51
N PRO A 179 17.79 3.45 -3.74
CA PRO A 179 17.32 2.13 -4.15
C PRO A 179 17.83 1.05 -3.20
N GLU A 180 17.03 0.02 -2.96
CA GLU A 180 17.44 -1.11 -2.14
C GLU A 180 18.76 -1.73 -2.63
N PRO A 181 19.63 -2.20 -1.71
CA PRO A 181 20.93 -2.79 -2.07
C PRO A 181 20.85 -3.93 -3.09
N GLY A 182 19.73 -4.66 -3.12
CA GLY A 182 19.47 -5.74 -4.09
C GLY A 182 19.41 -5.25 -5.55
N THR A 183 18.81 -4.09 -5.80
CA THR A 183 18.70 -3.49 -7.14
C THR A 183 20.07 -3.05 -7.65
N LEU A 184 20.91 -2.47 -6.80
CA LEU A 184 22.28 -2.12 -7.15
C LEU A 184 23.14 -3.35 -7.45
N GLY A 185 22.99 -4.43 -6.68
CA GLY A 185 23.68 -5.71 -6.89
C GLY A 185 23.35 -6.33 -8.26
N LEU A 186 22.08 -6.32 -8.67
CA LEU A 186 21.64 -6.81 -9.98
C LEU A 186 22.15 -5.96 -11.14
N LEU A 187 22.20 -4.62 -11.00
CA LEU A 187 22.78 -3.72 -12.00
C LEU A 187 24.29 -3.96 -12.16
N PHE A 188 25.04 -4.19 -11.07
CA PHE A 188 26.47 -4.52 -11.15
C PHE A 188 26.70 -5.88 -11.80
N LEU A 189 25.94 -6.92 -11.45
CA LEU A 189 26.04 -8.24 -12.05
C LEU A 189 25.66 -8.24 -13.53
N GLY A 190 24.61 -7.51 -13.91
CA GLY A 190 24.18 -7.34 -15.30
C GLY A 190 25.22 -6.63 -16.15
N SER A 191 25.82 -5.56 -15.64
CA SER A 191 26.89 -4.81 -16.31
C SER A 191 28.14 -5.66 -16.50
N TRP A 192 28.52 -6.43 -15.48
CA TRP A 192 29.70 -7.30 -15.54
C TRP A 192 29.51 -8.46 -16.53
N ALA A 193 28.31 -9.06 -16.62
CA ALA A 193 27.98 -10.07 -17.60
C ALA A 193 28.01 -9.54 -19.04
N ALA A 194 27.52 -8.30 -19.26
CA ALA A 194 27.57 -7.63 -20.56
C ALA A 194 29.00 -7.29 -21.00
N PHE A 195 29.86 -6.91 -20.05
CA PHE A 195 31.30 -6.66 -20.34
C PHE A 195 32.06 -7.95 -20.68
N ARG A 196 31.77 -9.08 -20.06
CA ARG A 196 32.40 -10.37 -20.42
C ARG A 196 32.01 -10.85 -21.81
N ARG A 197 30.74 -10.69 -22.23
CA ARG A 197 30.31 -11.08 -23.59
C ARG A 197 31.03 -10.32 -24.71
N ARG A 198 31.44 -9.07 -24.49
CA ARG A 198 32.17 -8.28 -25.51
C ARG A 198 33.62 -8.74 -25.74
N LYS A 199 34.24 -9.43 -24.79
CA LYS A 199 35.62 -9.92 -24.93
C LYS A 199 35.73 -11.25 -25.69
N THR A 200 34.66 -12.05 -25.78
CA THR A 200 34.66 -13.34 -26.47
C THR A 200 34.34 -13.27 -27.96
N VAL A 201 33.98 -12.11 -28.52
CA VAL A 201 33.65 -11.95 -29.94
C VAL A 201 34.84 -11.39 -30.76
N ARG A 202 36.02 -11.18 -30.16
CA ARG A 202 37.24 -10.68 -30.81
C ARG A 202 38.41 -11.67 -30.75
N GLY A 203 38.13 -12.97 -30.78
CA GLY A 203 39.11 -14.02 -30.94
C GLY A 203 38.95 -14.74 -32.28
#